data_558c7aa17810cb207a953c8a42e0df34
#
_entry.id   558c7aa17810cb207a953c8a42e0df34
#
_cell.length_a   1.000
_cell.length_b   1.000
_cell.length_c   1.000
_cell.angle_alpha   90.00
_cell.angle_beta   90.00
_cell.angle_gamma   90.00
#
_symmetry.space_group_name_H-M   'P 1'
#
loop_
_entity.id
_entity.type
_entity.pdbx_description
1 polymer ?
#
loop_
_entity_poly.entity_id
_entity_poly.type
_entity_poly.pdbx_seq_one_letter_code
_entity_poly.pdbx_strand_id
1 'polypeptide(L)'
;IYPQNKAPAAHPRTPDNMLLNVKQYGDPVLRAVSAPVEHVDDELKTLVENMLETMYATEGIGLAAPQVGLNIRLVVIDIPEDEEEEAEPAMITVNGEQKPMRSIMPLVFINPTIEPYGKQYLFTEGCLSVRNIRANVARPEFVKASLPQLDGSVLEIDCGGLLARCLQHECDHLNGFLFVDRVSSAAKLTLSKKLKRLAQGY
;
A
#
# COMPACT_ATOMS: atom_id res chain seq x y z
N ILE A 1 1.41 4.67 2.59
CA ILE A 1 0.68 5.96 2.55
C ILE A 1 0.08 6.21 3.92
N TYR A 2 0.17 7.43 4.43
CA TYR A 2 -0.44 7.83 5.70
C TYR A 2 -1.64 8.72 5.42
N PRO A 3 -2.82 8.45 6.01
CA PRO A 3 -3.92 9.39 6.01
C PRO A 3 -3.54 10.64 6.80
N GLN A 4 -4.07 11.78 6.41
CA GLN A 4 -3.69 13.07 7.03
C GLN A 4 -4.24 13.22 8.46
N ASN A 5 -5.23 12.43 8.93
CA ASN A 5 -5.99 12.79 10.13
C ASN A 5 -6.56 11.70 11.03
N LYS A 6 -6.39 10.40 10.84
CA LYS A 6 -6.82 9.41 11.85
C LYS A 6 -6.22 8.01 11.64
N ALA A 7 -5.92 7.34 12.75
CA ALA A 7 -5.66 5.91 12.79
C ALA A 7 -6.95 5.15 12.41
N PRO A 8 -6.86 4.07 11.63
CA PRO A 8 -7.98 3.17 11.43
C PRO A 8 -8.47 2.64 12.78
N ALA A 9 -9.77 2.34 12.88
CA ALA A 9 -10.34 1.76 14.08
C ALA A 9 -9.56 0.49 14.48
N ALA A 10 -9.21 0.39 15.76
CA ALA A 10 -8.46 -0.76 16.27
C ALA A 10 -9.24 -2.05 15.99
N HIS A 11 -8.72 -2.90 15.12
CA HIS A 11 -9.23 -4.26 14.99
C HIS A 11 -8.90 -5.06 16.26
N PRO A 12 -9.81 -5.96 16.72
CA PRO A 12 -9.53 -6.80 17.87
C PRO A 12 -8.32 -7.69 17.57
N ARG A 13 -7.28 -7.56 18.41
CA ARG A 13 -6.08 -8.41 18.31
C ARG A 13 -6.47 -9.86 18.61
N THR A 14 -6.11 -10.76 17.71
CA THR A 14 -6.11 -12.18 18.05
C THR A 14 -4.87 -12.51 18.89
N PRO A 15 -4.93 -13.42 19.85
CA PRO A 15 -3.83 -13.71 20.79
C PRO A 15 -2.52 -14.16 20.12
N ASP A 16 -2.58 -14.63 18.88
CA ASP A 16 -1.46 -15.24 18.15
C ASP A 16 -0.83 -14.32 17.10
N ASN A 17 -1.35 -13.10 16.88
CA ASN A 17 -0.82 -12.18 15.85
C ASN A 17 0.46 -11.48 16.35
N MET A 18 1.48 -11.53 15.52
CA MET A 18 2.80 -10.94 15.78
C MET A 18 3.02 -9.69 14.93
N LEU A 19 3.44 -8.59 15.59
CA LEU A 19 3.87 -7.40 14.86
C LEU A 19 5.18 -7.67 14.12
N LEU A 20 5.18 -7.40 12.82
CA LEU A 20 6.34 -7.57 11.96
C LEU A 20 7.24 -6.33 11.99
N ASN A 21 8.52 -6.53 11.79
CA ASN A 21 9.47 -5.42 11.73
C ASN A 21 9.45 -4.76 10.34
N VAL A 22 8.99 -3.51 10.27
CA VAL A 22 8.96 -2.74 9.02
C VAL A 22 10.37 -2.31 8.63
N LYS A 23 10.85 -2.81 7.49
CA LYS A 23 12.14 -2.49 6.88
C LYS A 23 12.20 -1.03 6.48
N GLN A 24 13.35 -0.40 6.74
CA GLN A 24 13.53 1.02 6.48
C GLN A 24 14.37 1.26 5.22
N TYR A 25 14.25 2.45 4.68
CA TYR A 25 15.04 2.93 3.53
C TYR A 25 16.53 2.61 3.73
N GLY A 26 17.11 1.96 2.74
CA GLY A 26 18.49 1.42 2.78
C GLY A 26 18.53 -0.09 2.88
N ASP A 27 17.46 -0.76 3.34
CA ASP A 27 17.39 -2.22 3.32
C ASP A 27 17.27 -2.71 1.86
N PRO A 28 18.15 -3.63 1.41
CA PRO A 28 18.17 -4.10 0.03
C PRO A 28 16.88 -4.80 -0.41
N VAL A 29 16.09 -5.40 0.51
CA VAL A 29 14.83 -6.06 0.18
C VAL A 29 13.82 -5.08 -0.45
N LEU A 30 13.85 -3.81 -0.06
CA LEU A 30 12.97 -2.77 -0.61
C LEU A 30 13.31 -2.38 -2.06
N ARG A 31 14.42 -2.86 -2.58
CA ARG A 31 14.90 -2.61 -3.95
C ARG A 31 14.86 -3.84 -4.84
N ALA A 32 14.46 -4.98 -4.29
CA ALA A 32 14.31 -6.21 -5.03
C ALA A 32 12.95 -6.24 -5.75
N VAL A 33 12.91 -6.89 -6.91
CA VAL A 33 11.65 -7.23 -7.58
C VAL A 33 11.08 -8.47 -6.92
N SER A 34 9.85 -8.38 -6.44
CA SER A 34 9.19 -9.47 -5.70
C SER A 34 8.82 -10.64 -6.61
N ALA A 35 9.08 -11.85 -6.11
CA ALA A 35 8.70 -13.09 -6.78
C ALA A 35 7.18 -13.33 -6.71
N PRO A 36 6.56 -13.94 -7.72
CA PRO A 36 5.16 -14.35 -7.64
C PRO A 36 4.90 -15.28 -6.46
N VAL A 37 3.70 -15.18 -5.88
CA VAL A 37 3.17 -16.19 -4.96
C VAL A 37 2.61 -17.33 -5.81
N GLU A 38 3.14 -18.53 -5.63
CA GLU A 38 2.73 -19.72 -6.40
C GLU A 38 1.65 -20.52 -5.68
N HIS A 39 1.67 -20.54 -4.35
CA HIS A 39 0.74 -21.31 -3.52
C HIS A 39 0.22 -20.47 -2.36
N VAL A 40 -1.06 -20.69 -2.03
CA VAL A 40 -1.70 -20.11 -0.85
C VAL A 40 -1.84 -21.20 0.20
N ASP A 41 -0.96 -21.17 1.19
CA ASP A 41 -0.94 -22.08 2.33
C ASP A 41 -1.32 -21.35 3.64
N ASP A 42 -1.30 -22.04 4.74
CA ASP A 42 -1.64 -21.48 6.04
C ASP A 42 -0.53 -20.53 6.57
N GLU A 43 0.71 -20.71 6.15
CA GLU A 43 1.80 -19.77 6.47
C GLU A 43 1.56 -18.42 5.81
N LEU A 44 1.14 -18.41 4.55
CA LEU A 44 0.79 -17.18 3.83
C LEU A 44 -0.43 -16.48 4.47
N LYS A 45 -1.45 -17.24 4.91
CA LYS A 45 -2.61 -16.67 5.60
C LYS A 45 -2.22 -16.03 6.93
N THR A 46 -1.39 -16.71 7.72
CA THR A 46 -0.83 -16.15 8.97
C THR A 46 0.00 -14.89 8.70
N LEU A 47 0.79 -14.88 7.62
CA LEU A 47 1.53 -13.69 7.22
C LEU A 47 0.60 -12.52 6.91
N VAL A 48 -0.50 -12.75 6.19
CA VAL A 48 -1.50 -11.72 5.89
C VAL A 48 -2.09 -11.12 7.15
N GLU A 49 -2.47 -11.95 8.13
CA GLU A 49 -2.98 -11.49 9.42
C GLU A 49 -1.96 -10.61 10.16
N ASN A 50 -0.70 -11.06 10.22
CA ASN A 50 0.39 -10.30 10.81
C ASN A 50 0.70 -9.00 10.06
N MET A 51 0.57 -8.98 8.74
CA MET A 51 0.74 -7.78 7.92
C MET A 51 -0.38 -6.76 8.18
N LEU A 52 -1.64 -7.20 8.25
CA LEU A 52 -2.78 -6.35 8.59
C LEU A 52 -2.60 -5.74 9.99
N GLU A 53 -2.29 -6.56 10.99
CA GLU A 53 -2.04 -6.08 12.37
C GLU A 53 -0.88 -5.07 12.41
N THR A 54 0.20 -5.34 11.68
CA THR A 54 1.37 -4.43 11.58
C THR A 54 0.99 -3.11 10.91
N MET A 55 0.21 -3.17 9.82
CA MET A 55 -0.29 -2.00 9.11
C MET A 55 -1.12 -1.11 10.03
N TYR A 56 -2.08 -1.70 10.76
CA TYR A 56 -2.91 -0.95 11.72
C TYR A 56 -2.10 -0.38 12.88
N ALA A 57 -1.21 -1.17 13.48
CA ALA A 57 -0.37 -0.73 14.59
C ALA A 57 0.60 0.42 14.22
N THR A 58 0.90 0.56 12.94
CA THR A 58 1.76 1.62 12.39
C THR A 58 0.98 2.74 11.71
N GLU A 59 -0.35 2.76 11.87
CA GLU A 59 -1.26 3.77 11.29
C GLU A 59 -1.15 3.88 9.76
N GLY A 60 -0.81 2.77 9.08
CA GLY A 60 -0.74 2.67 7.63
C GLY A 60 -2.10 2.32 7.03
N ILE A 61 -2.28 2.64 5.74
CA ILE A 61 -3.44 2.25 4.94
C ILE A 61 -3.10 1.23 3.84
N GLY A 62 -1.83 0.88 3.72
CA GLY A 62 -1.30 -0.13 2.81
C GLY A 62 0.05 -0.65 3.30
N LEU A 63 0.33 -1.93 3.00
CA LEU A 63 1.58 -2.59 3.33
C LEU A 63 1.85 -3.71 2.33
N ALA A 64 3.02 -3.67 1.70
CA ALA A 64 3.51 -4.71 0.80
C ALA A 64 4.52 -5.64 1.51
N ALA A 65 4.56 -6.92 1.13
CA ALA A 65 5.43 -7.91 1.76
C ALA A 65 6.94 -7.54 1.77
N PRO A 66 7.53 -6.87 0.76
CA PRO A 66 8.90 -6.38 0.85
C PRO A 66 9.15 -5.45 2.05
N GLN A 67 8.14 -4.68 2.47
CA GLN A 67 8.26 -3.79 3.62
C GLN A 67 8.39 -4.52 4.96
N VAL A 68 8.00 -5.79 5.02
CA VAL A 68 8.22 -6.66 6.19
C VAL A 68 9.34 -7.68 5.96
N GLY A 69 10.12 -7.51 4.90
CA GLY A 69 11.33 -8.30 4.65
C GLY A 69 11.11 -9.54 3.77
N LEU A 70 9.92 -9.72 3.19
CA LEU A 70 9.57 -10.87 2.36
C LEU A 70 9.41 -10.45 0.90
N ASN A 71 10.26 -11.00 0.04
CA ASN A 71 10.32 -10.62 -1.37
C ASN A 71 9.31 -11.39 -2.24
N ILE A 72 8.01 -11.30 -1.89
CA ILE A 72 6.89 -11.91 -2.59
C ILE A 72 5.84 -10.85 -2.99
N ARG A 73 5.05 -11.15 -4.01
CA ARG A 73 4.02 -10.24 -4.54
C ARG A 73 2.72 -10.37 -3.74
N LEU A 74 2.71 -9.85 -2.52
CA LEU A 74 1.58 -9.81 -1.60
C LEU A 74 1.41 -8.39 -1.06
N VAL A 75 0.17 -7.93 -0.99
CA VAL A 75 -0.21 -6.59 -0.48
C VAL A 75 -1.48 -6.68 0.34
N VAL A 76 -1.54 -5.88 1.40
CA VAL A 76 -2.75 -5.59 2.18
C VAL A 76 -3.03 -4.08 2.13
N ILE A 77 -4.31 -3.71 2.01
CA ILE A 77 -4.79 -2.33 1.99
C ILE A 77 -6.06 -2.24 2.83
N ASP A 78 -6.16 -1.23 3.67
CA ASP A 78 -7.43 -0.84 4.32
C ASP A 78 -7.50 0.68 4.42
N ILE A 79 -8.39 1.27 3.63
CA ILE A 79 -8.62 2.72 3.60
C ILE A 79 -9.84 3.01 4.47
N PRO A 80 -9.68 3.79 5.57
CA PRO A 80 -10.81 4.18 6.40
C PRO A 80 -11.79 5.04 5.61
N GLU A 81 -13.06 4.98 5.96
CA GLU A 81 -14.04 5.96 5.49
C GLU A 81 -13.76 7.32 6.12
N ASP A 82 -13.97 8.38 5.35
CA ASP A 82 -14.04 9.72 5.93
C ASP A 82 -15.27 9.78 6.84
N GLU A 83 -15.05 10.06 8.14
CA GLU A 83 -16.12 10.14 9.15
C GLU A 83 -16.89 11.49 9.11
N GLU A 84 -16.76 12.25 8.03
CA GLU A 84 -17.65 13.39 7.83
C GLU A 84 -19.06 12.84 7.56
N GLU A 85 -19.98 13.06 8.49
CA GLU A 85 -21.34 12.49 8.53
C GLU A 85 -22.19 12.75 7.26
N GLU A 86 -21.72 13.57 6.33
CA GLU A 86 -22.41 13.95 5.08
C GLU A 86 -21.66 13.55 3.81
N ALA A 87 -20.50 12.89 3.91
CA ALA A 87 -19.74 12.50 2.72
C ALA A 87 -20.40 11.29 2.03
N GLU A 88 -20.73 11.44 0.75
CA GLU A 88 -21.12 10.30 -0.08
C GLU A 88 -20.02 9.24 -0.10
N PRO A 89 -20.35 7.94 0.06
CA PRO A 89 -19.34 6.90 0.05
C PRO A 89 -18.57 6.88 -1.27
N ALA A 90 -17.25 6.73 -1.20
CA ALA A 90 -16.41 6.62 -2.38
C ALA A 90 -16.82 5.38 -3.20
N MET A 91 -17.37 5.59 -4.39
CA MET A 91 -17.81 4.52 -5.29
C MET A 91 -16.68 4.09 -6.21
N ILE A 92 -16.58 2.79 -6.44
CA ILE A 92 -15.63 2.16 -7.36
C ILE A 92 -16.35 1.12 -8.22
N THR A 93 -15.77 0.76 -9.36
CA THR A 93 -16.27 -0.37 -10.14
C THR A 93 -15.57 -1.65 -9.70
N VAL A 94 -16.31 -2.67 -9.32
CA VAL A 94 -15.81 -4.01 -8.95
C VAL A 94 -16.53 -5.04 -9.80
N ASN A 95 -15.79 -5.80 -10.62
CA ASN A 95 -16.33 -6.81 -11.54
C ASN A 95 -17.46 -6.26 -12.43
N GLY A 96 -17.32 -5.00 -12.89
CA GLY A 96 -18.30 -4.32 -13.73
C GLY A 96 -19.47 -3.66 -13.00
N GLU A 97 -19.56 -3.78 -11.69
CA GLU A 97 -20.62 -3.19 -10.86
C GLU A 97 -20.11 -2.04 -10.00
N GLN A 98 -20.91 -0.99 -9.84
CA GLN A 98 -20.62 0.10 -8.90
C GLN A 98 -20.88 -0.36 -7.47
N LYS A 99 -19.85 -0.23 -6.62
CA LYS A 99 -19.93 -0.60 -5.19
C LYS A 99 -19.24 0.44 -4.31
N PRO A 100 -19.66 0.59 -3.05
CA PRO A 100 -18.88 1.37 -2.10
C PRO A 100 -17.48 0.77 -1.94
N MET A 101 -16.44 1.60 -1.94
CA MET A 101 -15.04 1.16 -1.74
C MET A 101 -14.89 0.33 -0.46
N ARG A 102 -15.59 0.72 0.62
CA ARG A 102 -15.54 0.01 1.91
C ARG A 102 -16.01 -1.43 1.83
N SER A 103 -16.86 -1.78 0.86
CA SER A 103 -17.39 -3.15 0.72
C SER A 103 -16.34 -4.21 0.38
N ILE A 104 -15.14 -3.79 -0.04
CA ILE A 104 -14.03 -4.68 -0.37
C ILE A 104 -12.83 -4.54 0.59
N MET A 105 -12.99 -3.78 1.68
CA MET A 105 -11.92 -3.60 2.67
C MET A 105 -12.09 -4.56 3.88
N PRO A 106 -10.99 -5.03 4.46
CA PRO A 106 -9.62 -4.90 4.00
C PRO A 106 -9.37 -5.66 2.69
N LEU A 107 -8.65 -5.04 1.76
CA LEU A 107 -8.30 -5.62 0.48
C LEU A 107 -6.96 -6.35 0.59
N VAL A 108 -6.96 -7.66 0.32
CA VAL A 108 -5.77 -8.52 0.34
C VAL A 108 -5.62 -9.17 -1.02
N PHE A 109 -4.45 -9.03 -1.64
CA PHE A 109 -4.23 -9.61 -2.96
C PHE A 109 -2.78 -10.04 -3.20
N ILE A 110 -2.63 -10.99 -4.11
CA ILE A 110 -1.34 -11.52 -4.57
C ILE A 110 -1.19 -11.27 -6.07
N ASN A 111 0.05 -11.19 -6.55
CA ASN A 111 0.37 -11.10 -7.99
C ASN A 111 -0.46 -10.07 -8.77
N PRO A 112 -0.62 -8.84 -8.30
CA PRO A 112 -1.48 -7.86 -8.95
C PRO A 112 -0.96 -7.46 -10.33
N THR A 113 -1.89 -7.12 -11.22
CA THR A 113 -1.64 -6.37 -12.44
C THR A 113 -2.41 -5.06 -12.37
N ILE A 114 -1.74 -3.94 -12.63
CA ILE A 114 -2.38 -2.62 -12.62
C ILE A 114 -2.09 -1.88 -13.92
N GLU A 115 -3.07 -1.12 -14.39
CA GLU A 115 -3.00 -0.21 -15.53
C GLU A 115 -3.41 1.20 -15.09
N PRO A 116 -2.45 2.04 -14.66
CA PRO A 116 -2.74 3.43 -14.32
C PRO A 116 -3.08 4.26 -15.55
N TYR A 117 -4.11 5.11 -15.45
CA TYR A 117 -4.55 5.95 -16.56
C TYR A 117 -5.08 7.30 -16.09
N GLY A 118 -5.43 8.17 -17.04
CA GLY A 118 -5.92 9.52 -16.75
C GLY A 118 -4.80 10.55 -16.65
N LYS A 119 -5.11 11.72 -16.11
CA LYS A 119 -4.16 12.83 -15.94
C LYS A 119 -3.26 12.58 -14.73
N GLN A 120 -2.08 13.19 -14.76
CA GLN A 120 -1.19 13.20 -13.61
C GLN A 120 -1.77 14.10 -12.50
N TYR A 121 -1.93 13.55 -11.31
CA TYR A 121 -2.40 14.27 -10.14
C TYR A 121 -1.30 14.30 -9.07
N LEU A 122 -0.98 15.50 -8.60
CA LEU A 122 0.06 15.72 -7.60
C LEU A 122 -0.53 15.62 -6.19
N PHE A 123 0.01 14.73 -5.36
CA PHE A 123 -0.44 14.55 -3.98
C PHE A 123 0.73 14.20 -3.06
N THR A 124 0.62 14.55 -1.77
CA THR A 124 1.65 14.26 -0.78
C THR A 124 1.59 12.79 -0.34
N GLU A 125 2.66 12.05 -0.57
CA GLU A 125 2.84 10.68 -0.11
C GLU A 125 3.83 10.59 1.05
N GLY A 126 3.62 9.59 1.91
CA GLY A 126 4.55 9.08 2.90
C GLY A 126 4.57 7.56 2.82
N CYS A 127 5.51 6.92 3.51
CA CYS A 127 5.67 5.47 3.51
C CYS A 127 6.20 4.99 4.86
N LEU A 128 5.68 3.86 5.35
CA LEU A 128 6.15 3.21 6.58
C LEU A 128 7.64 2.88 6.54
N SER A 129 8.16 2.55 5.35
CA SER A 129 9.57 2.24 5.10
C SER A 129 10.46 3.48 4.89
N VAL A 130 9.89 4.69 4.89
CA VAL A 130 10.62 5.96 4.70
C VAL A 130 10.15 6.96 5.74
N ARG A 131 10.48 6.68 7.00
CA ARG A 131 9.96 7.40 8.17
C ARG A 131 10.24 8.91 8.11
N ASN A 132 9.25 9.69 8.54
CA ASN A 132 9.37 11.15 8.71
C ASN A 132 9.73 11.90 7.42
N ILE A 133 9.52 11.27 6.25
CA ILE A 133 9.69 11.91 4.95
C ILE A 133 8.34 11.85 4.22
N ARG A 134 7.90 13.01 3.77
CA ARG A 134 6.74 13.17 2.88
C ARG A 134 7.15 14.03 1.71
N ALA A 135 6.58 13.75 0.55
CA ALA A 135 6.82 14.54 -0.66
C ALA A 135 5.67 14.42 -1.66
N ASN A 136 5.54 15.42 -2.50
CA ASN A 136 4.58 15.42 -3.58
C ASN A 136 5.03 14.47 -4.70
N VAL A 137 4.13 13.55 -5.06
CA VAL A 137 4.31 12.58 -6.13
C VAL A 137 3.21 12.76 -7.16
N ALA A 138 3.60 12.84 -8.42
CA ALA A 138 2.65 12.84 -9.52
C ALA A 138 2.34 11.38 -9.91
N ARG A 139 1.05 11.01 -9.89
CA ARG A 139 0.57 9.71 -10.36
C ARG A 139 -0.66 9.88 -11.23
N PRO A 140 -0.90 8.96 -12.19
CA PRO A 140 -2.19 8.87 -12.87
C PRO A 140 -3.35 8.82 -11.87
N GLU A 141 -4.43 9.51 -12.24
CA GLU A 141 -5.61 9.73 -11.39
C GLU A 141 -6.40 8.44 -11.13
N PHE A 142 -6.42 7.53 -12.11
CA PHE A 142 -7.21 6.30 -12.08
C PHE A 142 -6.34 5.06 -12.27
N VAL A 143 -6.88 3.91 -11.84
CA VAL A 143 -6.26 2.59 -12.01
C VAL A 143 -7.33 1.57 -12.37
N LYS A 144 -7.08 0.80 -13.43
CA LYS A 144 -7.68 -0.52 -13.62
C LYS A 144 -6.75 -1.56 -13.02
N ALA A 145 -7.28 -2.48 -12.24
CA ALA A 145 -6.50 -3.49 -11.56
C ALA A 145 -7.16 -4.86 -11.61
N SER A 146 -6.35 -5.88 -11.87
CA SER A 146 -6.71 -7.29 -11.70
C SER A 146 -5.97 -7.79 -10.46
N LEU A 147 -6.73 -8.15 -9.42
CA LEU A 147 -6.25 -8.43 -8.08
C LEU A 147 -6.65 -9.86 -7.66
N PRO A 148 -5.80 -10.88 -7.92
CA PRO A 148 -6.04 -12.24 -7.44
C PRO A 148 -6.09 -12.29 -5.91
N GLN A 149 -7.11 -12.97 -5.39
CA GLN A 149 -7.38 -13.13 -3.96
C GLN A 149 -6.82 -14.46 -3.45
N LEU A 150 -6.75 -14.61 -2.12
CA LEU A 150 -6.24 -15.83 -1.48
C LEU A 150 -7.15 -17.06 -1.69
N ASP A 151 -8.41 -16.86 -1.99
CA ASP A 151 -9.39 -17.93 -2.28
C ASP A 151 -9.38 -18.37 -3.75
N GLY A 152 -8.51 -17.79 -4.58
CA GLY A 152 -8.39 -18.05 -6.01
C GLY A 152 -9.34 -17.23 -6.88
N SER A 153 -10.22 -16.42 -6.30
CA SER A 153 -11.03 -15.46 -7.07
C SER A 153 -10.16 -14.29 -7.56
N VAL A 154 -10.69 -13.51 -8.48
CA VAL A 154 -10.03 -12.31 -8.99
C VAL A 154 -10.99 -11.13 -8.88
N LEU A 155 -10.54 -10.04 -8.28
CA LEU A 155 -11.28 -8.78 -8.29
C LEU A 155 -10.75 -7.90 -9.43
N GLU A 156 -11.63 -7.57 -10.37
CA GLU A 156 -11.38 -6.57 -11.40
C GLU A 156 -11.89 -5.22 -10.89
N ILE A 157 -10.98 -4.26 -10.69
CA ILE A 157 -11.30 -2.96 -10.08
C ILE A 157 -11.00 -1.84 -11.08
N ASP A 158 -11.90 -0.85 -11.15
CA ASP A 158 -11.65 0.44 -11.78
C ASP A 158 -11.94 1.53 -10.75
N CYS A 159 -10.91 2.26 -10.33
CA CYS A 159 -10.99 3.20 -9.23
C CYS A 159 -10.16 4.45 -9.44
N GLY A 160 -10.49 5.50 -8.68
CA GLY A 160 -9.76 6.76 -8.57
C GLY A 160 -9.36 7.09 -7.13
N GLY A 161 -8.95 8.32 -6.90
CA GLY A 161 -8.70 8.88 -5.58
C GLY A 161 -7.61 8.15 -4.78
N LEU A 162 -7.84 8.00 -3.49
CA LEU A 162 -6.85 7.45 -2.56
C LEU A 162 -6.57 5.96 -2.83
N LEU A 163 -7.59 5.17 -3.23
CA LEU A 163 -7.39 3.76 -3.56
C LEU A 163 -6.49 3.57 -4.79
N ALA A 164 -6.73 4.32 -5.88
CA ALA A 164 -5.89 4.27 -7.07
C ALA A 164 -4.43 4.65 -6.76
N ARG A 165 -4.23 5.60 -5.86
CA ARG A 165 -2.91 6.01 -5.40
C ARG A 165 -2.24 4.94 -4.55
N CYS A 166 -2.98 4.35 -3.60
CA CYS A 166 -2.49 3.29 -2.74
C CYS A 166 -2.07 2.05 -3.55
N LEU A 167 -2.91 1.60 -4.49
CA LEU A 167 -2.58 0.50 -5.39
C LEU A 167 -1.27 0.75 -6.16
N GLN A 168 -1.07 1.96 -6.70
CA GLN A 168 0.17 2.31 -7.40
C GLN A 168 1.37 2.32 -6.45
N HIS A 169 1.20 2.83 -5.22
CA HIS A 169 2.25 2.88 -4.21
C HIS A 169 2.69 1.48 -3.78
N GLU A 170 1.75 0.61 -3.46
CA GLU A 170 2.06 -0.75 -3.00
C GLU A 170 2.61 -1.62 -4.14
N CYS A 171 2.11 -1.46 -5.38
CA CYS A 171 2.68 -2.14 -6.54
C CYS A 171 4.10 -1.64 -6.88
N ASP A 172 4.44 -0.38 -6.59
CA ASP A 172 5.82 0.09 -6.68
C ASP A 172 6.74 -0.71 -5.76
N HIS A 173 6.33 -0.97 -4.50
CA HIS A 173 7.11 -1.80 -3.58
C HIS A 173 7.38 -3.20 -4.13
N LEU A 174 6.39 -3.83 -4.78
CA LEU A 174 6.56 -5.14 -5.42
C LEU A 174 7.57 -5.13 -6.58
N ASN A 175 7.84 -3.97 -7.14
CA ASN A 175 8.77 -3.78 -8.25
C ASN A 175 10.09 -3.08 -7.83
N GLY A 176 10.35 -2.96 -6.51
CA GLY A 176 11.57 -2.38 -5.96
C GLY A 176 11.64 -0.85 -6.02
N PHE A 177 10.52 -0.17 -6.24
CA PHE A 177 10.43 1.29 -6.24
C PHE A 177 9.86 1.81 -4.92
N LEU A 178 10.32 2.98 -4.53
CA LEU A 178 9.79 3.75 -3.41
C LEU A 178 9.23 5.07 -3.92
N PHE A 179 8.28 5.69 -3.18
CA PHE A 179 7.70 6.96 -3.61
C PHE A 179 8.74 8.06 -3.83
N VAL A 180 9.87 8.02 -3.11
CA VAL A 180 10.98 8.96 -3.27
C VAL A 180 11.68 8.85 -4.64
N ASP A 181 11.48 7.78 -5.38
CA ASP A 181 11.97 7.62 -6.75
C ASP A 181 11.08 8.37 -7.76
N ARG A 182 9.83 8.61 -7.39
CA ARG A 182 8.78 9.26 -8.20
C ARG A 182 8.72 10.78 -8.03
N VAL A 183 9.40 11.34 -7.03
CA VAL A 183 9.40 12.79 -6.81
C VAL A 183 10.19 13.53 -7.88
N SER A 184 9.95 14.83 -8.03
CA SER A 184 10.69 15.66 -8.97
C SER A 184 12.20 15.72 -8.66
N SER A 185 13.02 16.03 -9.65
CA SER A 185 14.48 16.16 -9.47
C SER A 185 14.84 17.19 -8.38
N ALA A 186 14.12 18.30 -8.29
CA ALA A 186 14.31 19.30 -7.24
C ALA A 186 14.00 18.73 -5.85
N ALA A 187 12.91 17.99 -5.70
CA ALA A 187 12.55 17.31 -4.45
C ALA A 187 13.60 16.24 -4.07
N LYS A 188 14.12 15.48 -5.05
CA LYS A 188 15.21 14.49 -4.80
C LYS A 188 16.45 15.15 -4.19
N LEU A 189 16.86 16.30 -4.71
CA LEU A 189 18.00 17.04 -4.16
C LEU A 189 17.74 17.47 -2.71
N THR A 190 16.56 18.01 -2.43
CA THR A 190 16.15 18.44 -1.08
C THR A 190 16.11 17.26 -0.09
N LEU A 191 15.61 16.10 -0.51
CA LEU A 191 15.48 14.91 0.33
C LEU A 191 16.80 14.15 0.51
N SER A 192 17.78 14.32 -0.37
CA SER A 192 19.00 13.50 -0.44
C SER A 192 19.72 13.35 0.90
N LYS A 193 19.85 14.44 1.67
CA LYS A 193 20.52 14.44 2.99
C LYS A 193 19.73 13.65 4.04
N LYS A 194 18.38 13.77 4.03
CA LYS A 194 17.49 13.02 4.94
C LYS A 194 17.51 11.54 4.62
N LEU A 195 17.43 11.19 3.33
CA LEU A 195 17.47 9.80 2.86
C LEU A 195 18.80 9.12 3.21
N LYS A 196 19.95 9.81 3.06
CA LYS A 196 21.25 9.27 3.46
C LYS A 196 21.31 8.96 4.96
N ARG A 197 20.76 9.83 5.83
CA ARG A 197 20.70 9.58 7.28
C ARG A 197 19.81 8.37 7.58
N LEU A 198 18.62 8.30 6.96
CA LEU A 198 17.71 7.19 7.16
C LEU A 198 18.32 5.85 6.74
N ALA A 199 19.09 5.82 5.65
CA ALA A 199 19.83 4.63 5.20
C ALA A 199 20.93 4.19 6.16
N GLN A 200 21.40 5.08 7.05
CA GLN A 200 22.41 4.81 8.08
C GLN A 200 21.80 4.50 9.46
N GLY A 201 20.47 4.42 9.55
CA GLY A 201 19.75 4.14 10.80
C GLY A 201 19.57 5.35 11.73
N TYR A 202 19.68 6.59 11.19
CA TYR A 202 19.50 7.83 11.95
C TYR A 202 18.21 8.57 11.56
#